data_c5e4eeefd63173c95c5e12a52f196408
#
_entry.id   c5e4eeefd63173c95c5e12a52f196408
#
_cell.length_a   1.000
_cell.length_b   1.000
_cell.length_c   1.000
_cell.angle_alpha   90.00
_cell.angle_beta   90.00
_cell.angle_gamma   90.00
#
_symmetry.space_group_name_H-M   'P 1'
#
loop_
_entity.id
_entity.type
_entity.pdbx_description
1 polymer ?
#
loop_
_entity_poly.entity_id
_entity_poly.type
_entity_poly.pdbx_seq_one_letter_code
_entity_poly.pdbx_strand_id
1 'polypeptide(L)'
;MIIEPVLGGGGCIPATKEYLVGIEEFCRKNNSLFILDEIVTGFRFRYGCIYNKMNLDPDIVTLGKIVGGGFPIGVICGKDEFMKYANTSTLSKSSRAYIGGGTFSANPLTMMAGNTTLSKLKNNGNMFYRKLNNLGTETRKMLDKKFDGRVITTGIGSLFMTHFLKDTIYEIKNATDAAKCNTKKLHDYHFHMIANDGIFFLPGKLGALSSVHTKSDITAMAKSTDGYLTGFKK
;
A
#
# COMPACT_ATOMS: atom_id res chain seq x y z
N MET A 1 -19.61 -4.14 0.06
CA MET A 1 -18.71 -3.07 -0.45
C MET A 1 -17.28 -3.48 -0.24
N ILE A 2 -16.38 -3.24 -1.19
CA ILE A 2 -14.93 -3.48 -1.04
C ILE A 2 -14.19 -2.15 -1.14
N ILE A 3 -13.19 -1.92 -0.25
CA ILE A 3 -12.43 -0.67 -0.18
C ILE A 3 -11.00 -0.91 0.31
N GLU A 4 -10.04 -0.16 -0.24
CA GLU A 4 -8.67 -0.11 0.26
C GLU A 4 -8.56 0.90 1.42
N PRO A 5 -7.96 0.55 2.58
CA PRO A 5 -7.72 1.52 3.66
C PRO A 5 -6.63 2.56 3.31
N VAL A 6 -5.80 2.25 2.34
CA VAL A 6 -4.90 3.18 1.66
C VAL A 6 -5.03 2.93 0.18
N LEU A 7 -5.51 3.90 -0.56
CA LEU A 7 -5.68 3.82 -2.01
C LEU A 7 -4.31 3.68 -2.68
N GLY A 8 -3.87 2.43 -2.95
CA GLY A 8 -2.51 2.17 -3.41
C GLY A 8 -2.24 2.73 -4.80
N GLY A 9 -2.85 2.15 -5.81
CA GLY A 9 -2.66 2.53 -7.23
C GLY A 9 -3.20 3.90 -7.61
N GLY A 10 -4.18 4.41 -6.86
CA GLY A 10 -4.87 5.67 -7.13
C GLY A 10 -4.25 6.90 -6.47
N GLY A 11 -2.99 6.82 -6.00
CA GLY A 11 -2.30 8.00 -5.48
C GLY A 11 -1.68 7.84 -4.10
N CYS A 12 -1.61 6.64 -3.57
CA CYS A 12 -1.08 6.36 -2.23
C CYS A 12 -1.76 7.19 -1.12
N ILE A 13 -3.10 7.30 -1.19
CA ILE A 13 -3.90 8.19 -0.34
C ILE A 13 -4.50 7.39 0.82
N PRO A 14 -4.11 7.66 2.08
CA PRO A 14 -4.73 7.04 3.24
C PRO A 14 -6.19 7.50 3.40
N ALA A 15 -7.10 6.58 3.60
CA ALA A 15 -8.45 6.90 4.04
C ALA A 15 -8.44 7.40 5.48
N THR A 16 -9.34 8.33 5.83
CA THR A 16 -9.52 8.72 7.23
C THR A 16 -10.25 7.62 7.99
N LYS A 17 -10.05 7.58 9.30
CA LYS A 17 -10.74 6.63 10.17
C LYS A 17 -12.26 6.83 10.09
N GLU A 18 -12.70 8.07 10.14
CA GLU A 18 -14.10 8.47 10.09
C GLU A 18 -14.78 7.99 8.82
N TYR A 19 -14.10 8.10 7.68
CA TYR A 19 -14.60 7.61 6.41
C TYR A 19 -14.78 6.08 6.43
N LEU A 20 -13.79 5.33 6.91
CA LEU A 20 -13.87 3.86 6.98
C LEU A 20 -14.93 3.37 7.96
N VAL A 21 -15.08 4.03 9.12
CA VAL A 21 -16.15 3.77 10.09
C VAL A 21 -17.52 4.04 9.44
N GLY A 22 -17.68 5.17 8.73
CA GLY A 22 -18.92 5.48 8.03
C GLY A 22 -19.28 4.44 6.95
N ILE A 23 -18.29 3.90 6.25
CA ILE A 23 -18.49 2.80 5.28
C ILE A 23 -18.92 1.50 6.00
N GLU A 24 -18.30 1.17 7.10
CA GLU A 24 -18.68 0.01 7.90
C GLU A 24 -20.13 0.13 8.39
N GLU A 25 -20.50 1.26 9.00
CA GLU A 25 -21.88 1.55 9.44
C GLU A 25 -22.88 1.48 8.30
N PHE A 26 -22.54 2.05 7.14
CA PHE A 26 -23.35 1.96 5.94
C PHE A 26 -23.57 0.50 5.50
N CYS A 27 -22.52 -0.33 5.50
CA CYS A 27 -22.63 -1.74 5.17
C CYS A 27 -23.56 -2.48 6.15
N ARG A 28 -23.37 -2.26 7.47
CA ARG A 28 -24.24 -2.86 8.51
C ARG A 28 -25.69 -2.49 8.31
N LYS A 29 -25.97 -1.20 8.12
CA LYS A 29 -27.33 -0.67 7.92
C LYS A 29 -28.03 -1.24 6.68
N ASN A 30 -27.28 -1.58 5.64
CA ASN A 30 -27.82 -2.06 4.38
C ASN A 30 -27.63 -3.59 4.17
N ASN A 31 -27.35 -4.36 5.21
CA ASN A 31 -27.10 -5.80 5.14
C ASN A 31 -26.09 -6.18 4.04
N SER A 32 -25.06 -5.37 3.87
CA SER A 32 -24.02 -5.55 2.87
C SER A 32 -22.70 -5.93 3.54
N LEU A 33 -21.91 -6.80 2.90
CA LEU A 33 -20.59 -7.15 3.43
C LEU A 33 -19.63 -5.95 3.35
N PHE A 34 -18.90 -5.75 4.45
CA PHE A 34 -17.78 -4.83 4.52
C PHE A 34 -16.48 -5.59 4.26
N ILE A 35 -15.86 -5.36 3.11
CA ILE A 35 -14.65 -6.05 2.66
C ILE A 35 -13.50 -5.05 2.63
N LEU A 36 -12.41 -5.33 3.34
CA LEU A 36 -11.19 -4.54 3.26
C LEU A 36 -10.15 -5.20 2.35
N ASP A 37 -9.73 -4.45 1.35
CA ASP A 37 -8.60 -4.83 0.51
C ASP A 37 -7.30 -4.36 1.15
N GLU A 38 -6.65 -5.28 1.86
CA GLU A 38 -5.35 -5.06 2.49
C GLU A 38 -4.18 -5.69 1.70
N ILE A 39 -4.34 -5.87 0.38
CA ILE A 39 -3.27 -6.41 -0.47
C ILE A 39 -2.01 -5.55 -0.42
N VAL A 40 -2.15 -4.22 -0.28
CA VAL A 40 -1.01 -3.29 -0.15
C VAL A 40 -0.65 -3.04 1.31
N THR A 41 -1.63 -2.98 2.20
CA THR A 41 -1.48 -2.52 3.58
C THR A 41 -1.20 -3.63 4.58
N GLY A 42 -1.64 -4.85 4.30
CA GLY A 42 -1.43 -6.01 5.16
C GLY A 42 0.06 -6.25 5.44
N PHE A 43 0.41 -6.35 6.71
CA PHE A 43 1.78 -6.51 7.22
C PHE A 43 2.77 -5.40 6.81
N ARG A 44 2.29 -4.28 6.27
CA ARG A 44 3.13 -3.18 5.80
C ARG A 44 3.50 -2.18 6.91
N PHE A 45 2.57 -1.86 7.79
CA PHE A 45 2.73 -0.81 8.81
C PHE A 45 2.85 -1.36 10.21
N ARG A 46 2.45 -2.60 10.39
CA ARG A 46 2.49 -3.40 11.62
C ARG A 46 2.47 -4.89 11.26
N TYR A 47 2.71 -5.75 12.23
CA TYR A 47 2.39 -7.16 12.09
C TYR A 47 0.86 -7.34 12.12
N GLY A 48 0.30 -7.82 11.00
CA GLY A 48 -1.14 -7.93 10.79
C GLY A 48 -1.72 -6.78 9.94
N CYS A 49 -3.02 -6.67 9.97
CA CYS A 49 -3.80 -5.73 9.15
C CYS A 49 -3.93 -4.35 9.81
N ILE A 50 -4.16 -3.32 8.99
CA ILE A 50 -4.30 -1.95 9.48
C ILE A 50 -5.66 -1.73 10.20
N TYR A 51 -6.70 -2.47 9.81
CA TYR A 51 -8.03 -2.34 10.39
C TYR A 51 -8.04 -2.54 11.92
N ASN A 52 -7.19 -3.41 12.45
CA ASN A 52 -7.08 -3.64 13.90
C ASN A 52 -6.65 -2.37 14.66
N LYS A 53 -5.86 -1.48 14.01
CA LYS A 53 -5.45 -0.20 14.59
C LYS A 53 -6.58 0.84 14.56
N MET A 54 -7.50 0.68 13.63
CA MET A 54 -8.63 1.59 13.41
C MET A 54 -9.89 1.16 14.18
N ASN A 55 -9.88 -0.01 14.84
CA ASN A 55 -11.03 -0.64 15.49
C ASN A 55 -12.20 -0.85 14.53
N LEU A 56 -11.90 -1.31 13.30
CA LEU A 56 -12.88 -1.75 12.33
C LEU A 56 -13.10 -3.24 12.43
N ASP A 57 -14.28 -3.71 12.04
CA ASP A 57 -14.67 -5.13 12.07
C ASP A 57 -15.13 -5.60 10.67
N PRO A 58 -14.21 -5.75 9.70
CA PRO A 58 -14.55 -6.19 8.36
C PRO A 58 -15.06 -7.63 8.37
N ASP A 59 -15.99 -7.93 7.47
CA ASP A 59 -16.51 -9.28 7.28
C ASP A 59 -15.51 -10.16 6.52
N ILE A 60 -14.81 -9.55 5.56
CA ILE A 60 -13.79 -10.21 4.73
C ILE A 60 -12.61 -9.26 4.56
N VAL A 61 -11.41 -9.83 4.51
CA VAL A 61 -10.16 -9.13 4.21
C VAL A 61 -9.44 -9.86 3.09
N THR A 62 -8.93 -9.12 2.10
CA THR A 62 -8.05 -9.66 1.08
C THR A 62 -6.59 -9.31 1.36
N LEU A 63 -5.68 -10.27 1.18
CA LEU A 63 -4.25 -10.11 1.39
C LEU A 63 -3.46 -10.61 0.19
N GLY A 64 -2.26 -10.07 0.03
CA GLY A 64 -1.35 -10.44 -1.05
C GLY A 64 0.05 -9.89 -0.81
N LYS A 65 0.86 -9.78 -1.85
CA LYS A 65 2.20 -9.16 -1.80
C LYS A 65 3.09 -9.69 -0.66
N ILE A 66 3.20 -8.98 0.46
CA ILE A 66 4.09 -9.32 1.59
C ILE A 66 3.85 -10.74 2.11
N VAL A 67 2.59 -11.18 2.18
CA VAL A 67 2.25 -12.50 2.71
C VAL A 67 2.77 -13.66 1.85
N GLY A 68 3.13 -13.39 0.60
CA GLY A 68 3.74 -14.39 -0.30
C GLY A 68 5.26 -14.50 -0.18
N GLY A 69 5.91 -13.62 0.59
CA GLY A 69 7.37 -13.65 0.76
C GLY A 69 8.15 -13.45 -0.54
N GLY A 70 7.59 -12.72 -1.50
CA GLY A 70 8.16 -12.47 -2.83
C GLY A 70 7.55 -13.34 -3.94
N PHE A 71 6.73 -14.33 -3.60
CA PHE A 71 6.03 -15.18 -4.57
C PHE A 71 4.58 -14.76 -4.76
N PRO A 72 3.96 -15.10 -5.91
CA PRO A 72 2.56 -14.78 -6.19
C PRO A 72 1.61 -15.44 -5.20
N ILE A 73 0.72 -14.65 -4.59
CA ILE A 73 -0.29 -15.14 -3.66
C ILE A 73 -1.51 -14.21 -3.66
N GLY A 74 -2.68 -14.78 -3.48
CA GLY A 74 -3.91 -14.13 -3.05
C GLY A 74 -4.48 -14.88 -1.87
N VAL A 75 -4.88 -14.16 -0.83
CA VAL A 75 -5.47 -14.73 0.39
C VAL A 75 -6.79 -14.01 0.66
N ILE A 76 -7.82 -14.79 0.96
CA ILE A 76 -9.11 -14.31 1.44
C ILE A 76 -9.26 -14.86 2.86
N CYS A 77 -9.50 -13.99 3.81
CA CYS A 77 -9.83 -14.34 5.19
C CYS A 77 -11.02 -13.52 5.67
N GLY A 78 -11.74 -14.01 6.66
CA GLY A 78 -12.95 -13.36 7.14
C GLY A 78 -13.59 -14.10 8.28
N LYS A 79 -14.79 -13.66 8.68
CA LYS A 79 -15.57 -14.27 9.74
C LYS A 79 -16.04 -15.67 9.32
N ASP A 80 -16.11 -16.58 10.26
CA ASP A 80 -16.47 -17.98 10.00
C ASP A 80 -17.85 -18.11 9.32
N GLU A 81 -18.78 -17.24 9.64
CA GLU A 81 -20.12 -17.23 9.04
C GLU A 81 -20.09 -17.02 7.51
N PHE A 82 -19.05 -16.36 6.97
CA PHE A 82 -18.85 -16.18 5.52
C PHE A 82 -17.87 -17.20 4.97
N MET A 83 -16.78 -17.48 5.69
CA MET A 83 -15.74 -18.40 5.23
C MET A 83 -16.19 -19.85 5.17
N LYS A 84 -17.23 -20.26 5.93
CA LYS A 84 -17.83 -21.60 5.81
C LYS A 84 -18.29 -21.93 4.39
N TYR A 85 -18.71 -20.95 3.59
CA TYR A 85 -19.13 -21.16 2.20
C TYR A 85 -17.95 -21.51 1.26
N ALA A 86 -16.74 -21.31 1.70
CA ALA A 86 -15.52 -21.73 0.98
C ALA A 86 -15.16 -23.21 1.22
N ASN A 87 -15.82 -23.87 2.16
CA ASN A 87 -15.52 -25.24 2.54
C ASN A 87 -16.10 -26.24 1.51
N THR A 88 -15.23 -26.81 0.70
CA THR A 88 -15.61 -27.73 -0.37
C THR A 88 -15.92 -29.16 0.14
N SER A 89 -15.54 -29.50 1.39
CA SER A 89 -15.72 -30.83 1.94
C SER A 89 -17.10 -31.05 2.56
N THR A 90 -17.76 -29.97 3.01
CA THR A 90 -19.03 -30.05 3.76
C THR A 90 -20.24 -29.53 3.01
N LEU A 91 -20.04 -28.76 1.92
CA LEU A 91 -21.11 -28.13 1.18
C LEU A 91 -21.27 -28.72 -0.24
N SER A 92 -22.53 -28.83 -0.69
CA SER A 92 -22.85 -29.19 -2.06
C SER A 92 -22.33 -28.12 -3.05
N LYS A 93 -22.17 -28.45 -4.33
CA LYS A 93 -21.74 -27.51 -5.36
C LYS A 93 -22.63 -26.26 -5.47
N SER A 94 -23.91 -26.40 -5.22
CA SER A 94 -24.90 -25.32 -5.27
C SER A 94 -24.89 -24.40 -4.04
N SER A 95 -24.30 -24.83 -2.94
CA SER A 95 -24.33 -24.12 -1.66
C SER A 95 -23.01 -23.50 -1.27
N ARG A 96 -21.97 -23.65 -2.07
CA ARG A 96 -20.62 -23.13 -1.77
C ARG A 96 -20.22 -21.97 -2.69
N ALA A 97 -19.46 -21.05 -2.15
CA ALA A 97 -18.77 -20.06 -2.95
C ALA A 97 -17.62 -20.72 -3.71
N TYR A 98 -17.48 -20.39 -4.99
CA TYR A 98 -16.32 -20.81 -5.76
C TYR A 98 -15.14 -19.90 -5.40
N ILE A 99 -14.21 -20.43 -4.64
CA ILE A 99 -12.89 -19.83 -4.51
C ILE A 99 -12.03 -20.42 -5.60
N GLY A 100 -11.86 -19.67 -6.68
CA GLY A 100 -11.13 -20.12 -7.85
C GLY A 100 -9.72 -20.57 -7.47
N GLY A 101 -9.44 -21.85 -7.68
CA GLY A 101 -8.12 -22.43 -7.56
C GLY A 101 -7.41 -22.39 -8.91
N GLY A 102 -6.43 -21.50 -9.08
CA GLY A 102 -5.47 -21.63 -10.19
C GLY A 102 -4.46 -22.74 -9.89
N THR A 103 -3.74 -23.19 -10.90
CA THR A 103 -2.68 -24.21 -10.78
C THR A 103 -1.65 -23.89 -9.69
N PHE A 104 -1.42 -22.61 -9.42
CA PHE A 104 -0.45 -22.15 -8.41
C PHE A 104 -1.06 -21.89 -7.03
N SER A 105 -2.36 -22.13 -6.83
CA SER A 105 -3.00 -21.92 -5.53
C SER A 105 -2.39 -22.84 -4.47
N ALA A 106 -2.07 -22.26 -3.32
CA ALA A 106 -1.48 -22.96 -2.17
C ALA A 106 -0.22 -23.77 -2.51
N ASN A 107 0.56 -23.36 -3.53
CA ASN A 107 1.77 -24.11 -3.86
C ASN A 107 2.79 -24.07 -2.70
N PRO A 108 3.50 -25.19 -2.45
CA PRO A 108 4.37 -25.32 -1.28
C PRO A 108 5.46 -24.26 -1.18
N LEU A 109 6.03 -23.83 -2.30
CA LEU A 109 7.11 -22.83 -2.33
C LEU A 109 6.62 -21.48 -1.83
N THR A 110 5.47 -21.00 -2.32
CA THR A 110 4.85 -19.75 -1.86
C THR A 110 4.45 -19.86 -0.39
N MET A 111 3.90 -21.01 0.04
CA MET A 111 3.53 -21.22 1.45
C MET A 111 4.75 -21.16 2.38
N MET A 112 5.86 -21.78 2.00
CA MET A 112 7.11 -21.74 2.77
C MET A 112 7.70 -20.34 2.84
N ALA A 113 7.81 -19.65 1.70
CA ALA A 113 8.34 -18.30 1.63
C ALA A 113 7.48 -17.30 2.44
N GLY A 114 6.16 -17.40 2.30
CA GLY A 114 5.20 -16.60 3.06
C GLY A 114 5.31 -16.84 4.56
N ASN A 115 5.32 -18.11 5.00
CA ASN A 115 5.48 -18.47 6.41
C ASN A 115 6.81 -17.95 7.00
N THR A 116 7.91 -18.10 6.26
CA THR A 116 9.22 -17.59 6.67
C THR A 116 9.21 -16.06 6.81
N THR A 117 8.62 -15.36 5.87
CA THR A 117 8.51 -13.89 5.89
C THR A 117 7.65 -13.42 7.06
N LEU A 118 6.48 -14.00 7.25
CA LEU A 118 5.58 -13.63 8.36
C LEU A 118 6.20 -13.94 9.73
N SER A 119 6.88 -15.08 9.87
CA SER A 119 7.61 -15.44 11.10
C SER A 119 8.71 -14.42 11.39
N LYS A 120 9.48 -14.01 10.39
CA LYS A 120 10.52 -12.98 10.54
C LYS A 120 9.92 -11.63 10.94
N LEU A 121 8.82 -11.21 10.31
CA LEU A 121 8.13 -9.97 10.66
C LEU A 121 7.57 -9.99 12.09
N LYS A 122 7.02 -11.13 12.52
CA LYS A 122 6.55 -11.34 13.90
C LYS A 122 7.69 -11.18 14.92
N ASN A 123 8.82 -11.81 14.66
CA ASN A 123 9.99 -11.80 15.55
C ASN A 123 10.67 -10.42 15.61
N ASN A 124 10.63 -9.64 14.53
CA ASN A 124 11.18 -8.27 14.50
C ASN A 124 10.36 -7.27 15.34
N GLY A 125 9.10 -7.56 15.61
CA GLY A 125 8.25 -6.82 16.53
C GLY A 125 7.96 -5.37 16.14
N ASN A 126 7.40 -4.62 17.10
CA ASN A 126 6.92 -3.25 16.85
C ASN A 126 8.05 -2.23 16.58
N MET A 127 9.24 -2.45 17.11
CA MET A 127 10.39 -1.56 16.91
C MET A 127 10.79 -1.49 15.44
N PHE A 128 10.77 -2.62 14.74
CA PHE A 128 11.01 -2.72 13.32
C PHE A 128 10.04 -1.84 12.51
N TYR A 129 8.75 -1.97 12.76
CA TYR A 129 7.72 -1.16 12.08
C TYR A 129 7.84 0.32 12.40
N ARG A 130 8.12 0.68 13.66
CA ARG A 130 8.34 2.08 14.06
C ARG A 130 9.49 2.71 13.26
N LYS A 131 10.62 2.00 13.16
CA LYS A 131 11.79 2.47 12.42
C LYS A 131 11.47 2.69 10.94
N LEU A 132 10.82 1.71 10.32
CA LEU A 132 10.44 1.77 8.91
C LEU A 132 9.41 2.87 8.62
N ASN A 133 8.41 3.02 9.46
CA ASN A 133 7.38 4.05 9.32
C ASN A 133 7.95 5.47 9.52
N ASN A 134 8.90 5.63 10.44
CA ASN A 134 9.59 6.91 10.65
C ASN A 134 10.42 7.28 9.42
N LEU A 135 11.17 6.32 8.85
CA LEU A 135 11.94 6.55 7.63
C LEU A 135 11.04 7.03 6.48
N GLY A 136 9.86 6.42 6.30
CA GLY A 136 8.90 6.87 5.30
C GLY A 136 8.35 8.27 5.56
N THR A 137 8.15 8.63 6.83
CA THR A 137 7.71 9.98 7.19
C THR A 137 8.81 11.02 6.91
N GLU A 138 10.07 10.69 7.23
CA GLU A 138 11.22 11.54 6.90
C GLU A 138 11.34 11.73 5.38
N THR A 139 11.13 10.65 4.61
CA THR A 139 11.18 10.68 3.15
C THR A 139 10.13 11.62 2.55
N ARG A 140 8.86 11.52 2.97
CA ARG A 140 7.79 12.40 2.48
C ARG A 140 8.10 13.87 2.79
N LYS A 141 8.48 14.18 4.03
CA LYS A 141 8.86 15.54 4.44
C LYS A 141 10.05 16.08 3.65
N MET A 142 11.04 15.24 3.36
CA MET A 142 12.20 15.62 2.56
C MET A 142 11.78 15.98 1.13
N LEU A 143 10.93 15.16 0.49
CA LEU A 143 10.45 15.41 -0.87
C LEU A 143 9.63 16.70 -0.93
N ASP A 144 8.64 16.88 -0.04
CA ASP A 144 7.84 18.11 0.00
C ASP A 144 8.72 19.35 0.16
N LYS A 145 9.71 19.30 1.07
CA LYS A 145 10.67 20.40 1.27
C LYS A 145 11.51 20.68 0.03
N LYS A 146 12.02 19.63 -0.65
CA LYS A 146 12.88 19.78 -1.84
C LYS A 146 12.14 20.41 -3.02
N PHE A 147 10.90 20.03 -3.21
CA PHE A 147 10.08 20.55 -4.29
C PHE A 147 9.42 21.90 -4.01
N ASP A 148 9.49 22.40 -2.78
CA ASP A 148 9.08 23.75 -2.39
C ASP A 148 7.69 24.15 -2.91
N GLY A 149 6.65 23.40 -2.51
CA GLY A 149 5.25 23.63 -2.89
C GLY A 149 4.86 23.21 -4.30
N ARG A 150 5.79 22.69 -5.13
CA ARG A 150 5.50 22.20 -6.50
C ARG A 150 4.94 20.79 -6.51
N VAL A 151 5.02 20.08 -5.41
CA VAL A 151 4.47 18.74 -5.23
C VAL A 151 3.76 18.61 -3.90
N ILE A 152 2.90 17.60 -3.81
CA ILE A 152 2.39 17.03 -2.56
C ILE A 152 2.80 15.56 -2.54
N THR A 153 3.43 15.12 -1.44
CA THR A 153 3.79 13.73 -1.27
C THR A 153 2.81 13.05 -0.33
N THR A 154 1.90 12.27 -0.89
CA THR A 154 0.94 11.45 -0.15
C THR A 154 1.60 10.19 0.41
N GLY A 155 0.92 9.49 1.30
CA GLY A 155 1.35 8.20 1.81
C GLY A 155 1.23 8.05 3.32
N ILE A 156 1.53 6.84 3.78
CA ILE A 156 1.52 6.46 5.18
C ILE A 156 2.63 5.44 5.45
N GLY A 157 3.21 5.49 6.64
CA GLY A 157 4.27 4.57 7.02
C GLY A 157 5.42 4.59 6.01
N SER A 158 5.76 3.43 5.46
CA SER A 158 6.82 3.24 4.48
C SER A 158 6.42 3.47 3.01
N LEU A 159 5.17 3.85 2.76
CA LEU A 159 4.67 4.15 1.42
C LEU A 159 4.62 5.65 1.17
N PHE A 160 4.90 6.04 -0.07
CA PHE A 160 4.80 7.43 -0.51
C PHE A 160 4.55 7.52 -2.01
N MET A 161 3.95 8.62 -2.45
CA MET A 161 3.82 8.98 -3.86
C MET A 161 3.90 10.48 -4.02
N THR A 162 4.74 10.94 -4.95
CA THR A 162 4.91 12.35 -5.26
C THR A 162 3.94 12.76 -6.34
N HIS A 163 3.19 13.83 -6.12
CA HIS A 163 2.23 14.39 -7.08
C HIS A 163 2.69 15.77 -7.52
N PHE A 164 3.06 15.92 -8.78
CA PHE A 164 3.42 17.21 -9.36
C PHE A 164 2.16 18.04 -9.62
N LEU A 165 2.04 19.13 -8.89
CA LEU A 165 0.84 19.97 -8.92
C LEU A 165 0.70 20.69 -10.26
N LYS A 166 -0.54 20.95 -10.66
CA LYS A 166 -0.95 21.95 -11.63
C LYS A 166 -1.59 23.12 -10.89
N ASP A 167 -1.62 24.29 -11.49
CA ASP A 167 -1.98 25.56 -10.84
C ASP A 167 -3.32 25.60 -10.10
N THR A 168 -4.18 24.64 -10.37
CA THR A 168 -5.54 24.53 -9.77
C THR A 168 -5.65 23.53 -8.63
N ILE A 169 -4.54 22.88 -8.22
CA ILE A 169 -4.57 21.79 -7.23
C ILE A 169 -3.73 22.19 -6.02
N TYR A 170 -4.38 22.29 -4.89
CA TYR A 170 -3.75 22.69 -3.61
C TYR A 170 -3.80 21.57 -2.56
N GLU A 171 -4.54 20.49 -2.85
CA GLU A 171 -4.77 19.38 -1.92
C GLU A 171 -5.06 18.10 -2.71
N ILE A 172 -4.69 16.95 -2.15
CA ILE A 172 -4.97 15.62 -2.73
C ILE A 172 -5.67 14.78 -1.68
N LYS A 173 -6.97 14.63 -1.82
CA LYS A 173 -7.85 13.86 -0.92
C LYS A 173 -8.35 12.54 -1.52
N ASN A 174 -8.35 12.43 -2.84
CA ASN A 174 -8.93 11.30 -3.54
C ASN A 174 -8.23 11.04 -4.88
N ALA A 175 -8.59 9.95 -5.56
CA ALA A 175 -8.01 9.57 -6.85
C ALA A 175 -8.23 10.61 -7.95
N THR A 176 -9.36 11.32 -7.91
CA THR A 176 -9.67 12.37 -8.89
C THR A 176 -8.70 13.53 -8.79
N ASP A 177 -8.34 13.94 -7.55
CA ASP A 177 -7.35 14.99 -7.35
C ASP A 177 -5.96 14.52 -7.82
N ALA A 178 -5.56 13.31 -7.45
CA ALA A 178 -4.31 12.71 -7.91
C ALA A 178 -4.24 12.61 -9.45
N ALA A 179 -5.34 12.24 -10.11
CA ALA A 179 -5.41 12.12 -11.56
C ALA A 179 -5.27 13.47 -12.30
N LYS A 180 -5.63 14.58 -11.66
CA LYS A 180 -5.45 15.92 -12.23
C LYS A 180 -3.98 16.39 -12.21
N CYS A 181 -3.12 15.78 -11.40
CA CYS A 181 -1.70 16.14 -11.30
C CYS A 181 -0.93 15.84 -12.59
N ASN A 182 0.28 16.36 -12.69
CA ASN A 182 1.11 16.18 -13.88
C ASN A 182 1.85 14.83 -13.84
N THR A 183 1.20 13.80 -14.36
CA THR A 183 1.76 12.44 -14.42
C THR A 183 3.02 12.35 -15.29
N LYS A 184 3.13 13.19 -16.35
CA LYS A 184 4.32 13.23 -17.20
C LYS A 184 5.54 13.67 -16.38
N LYS A 185 5.42 14.74 -15.58
CA LYS A 185 6.53 15.17 -14.69
C LYS A 185 6.91 14.10 -13.67
N LEU A 186 5.94 13.33 -13.15
CA LEU A 186 6.23 12.21 -12.27
C LEU A 186 7.04 11.12 -12.97
N HIS A 187 6.67 10.77 -14.20
CA HIS A 187 7.43 9.81 -15.01
C HIS A 187 8.85 10.33 -15.30
N ASP A 188 8.98 11.59 -15.74
CA ASP A 188 10.27 12.22 -16.03
C ASP A 188 11.17 12.21 -14.76
N TYR A 189 10.61 12.50 -13.59
CA TYR A 189 11.32 12.44 -12.32
C TYR A 189 11.78 11.01 -11.97
N HIS A 190 10.92 10.02 -12.11
CA HIS A 190 11.30 8.62 -11.85
C HIS A 190 12.36 8.12 -12.84
N PHE A 191 12.27 8.48 -14.13
CA PHE A 191 13.30 8.15 -15.12
C PHE A 191 14.63 8.83 -14.82
N HIS A 192 14.61 10.10 -14.38
CA HIS A 192 15.81 10.78 -13.92
C HIS A 192 16.51 10.03 -12.77
N MET A 193 15.73 9.64 -11.75
CA MET A 193 16.24 8.89 -10.60
C MET A 193 16.90 7.58 -11.01
N ILE A 194 16.29 6.86 -11.95
CA ILE A 194 16.80 5.58 -12.45
C ILE A 194 18.07 5.81 -13.29
N ALA A 195 18.02 6.72 -14.26
CA ALA A 195 19.05 6.87 -15.27
C ALA A 195 20.33 7.51 -14.73
N ASN A 196 20.22 8.45 -13.79
CA ASN A 196 21.38 9.20 -13.31
C ASN A 196 21.98 8.64 -12.01
N ASP A 197 21.14 8.07 -11.15
CA ASP A 197 21.58 7.71 -9.79
C ASP A 197 21.24 6.26 -9.41
N GLY A 198 20.66 5.47 -10.32
CA GLY A 198 20.32 4.06 -10.07
C GLY A 198 19.24 3.86 -9.01
N ILE A 199 18.47 4.90 -8.67
CA ILE A 199 17.39 4.82 -7.70
C ILE A 199 16.13 4.34 -8.40
N PHE A 200 15.77 3.08 -8.18
CA PHE A 200 14.69 2.44 -8.91
C PHE A 200 13.31 2.84 -8.38
N PHE A 201 12.48 3.34 -9.28
CA PHE A 201 11.03 3.47 -9.15
C PHE A 201 10.34 2.73 -10.29
N LEU A 202 9.22 2.08 -10.01
CA LEU A 202 8.31 1.71 -11.08
C LEU A 202 7.66 3.02 -11.60
N PRO A 203 7.93 3.44 -12.85
CA PRO A 203 7.52 4.77 -13.31
C PRO A 203 6.03 5.05 -13.12
N GLY A 204 5.72 6.22 -12.56
CA GLY A 204 4.34 6.62 -12.28
C GLY A 204 3.65 5.86 -11.13
N LYS A 205 4.37 5.03 -10.37
CA LYS A 205 3.82 4.27 -9.24
C LYS A 205 4.33 4.80 -7.90
N LEU A 206 3.68 4.35 -6.82
CA LEU A 206 4.10 4.66 -5.46
C LEU A 206 5.49 4.09 -5.16
N GLY A 207 6.24 4.79 -4.31
CA GLY A 207 7.47 4.32 -3.71
C GLY A 207 7.19 3.54 -2.42
N ALA A 208 8.00 2.53 -2.16
CA ALA A 208 7.92 1.72 -0.95
C ALA A 208 9.31 1.50 -0.35
N LEU A 209 9.49 1.91 0.90
CA LEU A 209 10.71 1.61 1.62
C LEU A 209 10.66 0.21 2.22
N SER A 210 11.80 -0.44 2.28
CA SER A 210 11.98 -1.73 2.92
C SER A 210 12.94 -1.62 4.11
N SER A 211 13.11 -2.71 4.85
CA SER A 211 13.98 -2.77 6.03
C SER A 211 15.46 -2.60 5.75
N VAL A 212 15.87 -2.75 4.50
CA VAL A 212 17.27 -2.57 4.09
C VAL A 212 17.60 -1.12 3.72
N HIS A 213 16.58 -0.29 3.48
CA HIS A 213 16.80 1.14 3.27
C HIS A 213 17.22 1.84 4.55
N THR A 214 18.15 2.77 4.41
CA THR A 214 18.77 3.54 5.48
C THR A 214 18.57 5.05 5.26
N LYS A 215 19.00 5.86 6.22
CA LYS A 215 19.06 7.32 6.03
C LYS A 215 20.01 7.73 4.91
N SER A 216 21.04 6.93 4.63
CA SER A 216 21.95 7.19 3.50
C SER A 216 21.23 7.12 2.17
N ASP A 217 20.31 6.15 1.99
CA ASP A 217 19.54 6.01 0.76
C ASP A 217 18.56 7.18 0.57
N ILE A 218 17.97 7.67 1.68
CA ILE A 218 17.11 8.86 1.63
C ILE A 218 17.93 10.12 1.30
N THR A 219 19.17 10.22 1.80
CA THR A 219 20.09 11.31 1.46
C THR A 219 20.49 11.25 -0.02
N ALA A 220 20.76 10.07 -0.54
CA ALA A 220 21.05 9.87 -1.97
C ALA A 220 19.86 10.29 -2.83
N MET A 221 18.65 9.88 -2.45
CA MET A 221 17.42 10.31 -3.13
C MET A 221 17.22 11.83 -3.08
N ALA A 222 17.52 12.47 -1.94
CA ALA A 222 17.46 13.93 -1.81
C ALA A 222 18.44 14.64 -2.76
N LYS A 223 19.67 14.12 -2.88
CA LYS A 223 20.69 14.65 -3.80
C LYS A 223 20.27 14.48 -5.26
N SER A 224 19.75 13.32 -5.63
CA SER A 224 19.22 13.06 -6.97
C SER A 224 18.04 14.00 -7.29
N THR A 225 17.18 14.26 -6.32
CA THR A 225 16.08 15.24 -6.46
C THR A 225 16.62 16.66 -6.74
N ASP A 226 17.70 17.07 -6.08
CA ASP A 226 18.37 18.37 -6.39
C ASP A 226 18.90 18.39 -7.83
N GLY A 227 19.50 17.29 -8.29
CA GLY A 227 19.96 17.14 -9.68
C GLY A 227 18.82 17.31 -10.70
N TYR A 228 17.67 16.65 -10.43
CA TYR A 228 16.48 16.81 -11.25
C TYR A 228 15.99 18.26 -11.29
N LEU A 229 15.96 18.94 -10.15
CA LEU A 229 15.51 20.33 -10.05
C LEU A 229 16.44 21.33 -10.73
N THR A 230 17.75 21.09 -10.75
CA THR A 230 18.73 21.94 -11.44
C THR A 230 18.69 21.75 -12.95
N GLY A 231 18.38 20.57 -13.45
CA GLY A 231 18.20 20.30 -14.88
C GLY A 231 17.05 21.08 -15.53
N PHE A 232 16.07 21.54 -14.75
CA PHE A 232 14.97 22.41 -15.22
C PHE A 232 15.31 23.90 -15.25
N LYS A 233 16.51 24.29 -14.79
CA LYS A 233 16.96 25.70 -14.80
C LYS A 233 17.74 26.07 -16.08
N LYS A 234 17.88 25.12 -17.01
CA LYS A 234 18.45 25.31 -18.34
C LYS A 234 17.33 25.14 -19.38
#